data_66d3761f3371b5546c1231d3c0918849
#
_entry.id   66d3761f3371b5546c1231d3c0918849
#
_cell.length_a   1.000
_cell.length_b   1.000
_cell.length_c   1.000
_cell.angle_alpha   90.00
_cell.angle_beta   90.00
_cell.angle_gamma   90.00
#
_symmetry.space_group_name_H-M   'P 1'
#
loop_
_entity.id
_entity.type
_entity.pdbx_description
1 polymer ?
#
loop_
_entity_poly.entity_id
_entity_poly.type
_entity_poly.pdbx_seq_one_letter_code
_entity_poly.pdbx_strand_id
1 'polypeptide(L)'
;MTAGQRILIAGVGTRWGSELARALDGKPGVGEIVGIDSSPPSDDLGPVEFVEADIRDPAISRIVPELEPDILVHCGIVWYPEKGRPSRALHDINVIGTLQLLAACEKTPGLRALIGRGSAAIYGSAPGAPSFFTEDMARRYPLVTRFQRDIGELEGYFDNFARRRPEVTCCMLRFQVEIGPELDTPFNRYLNLPVVPTRLGFDPRLQLLHVKDATGALAAATLNPVRGPVNVAPDGAISLSRLLRLCGKAAVSLPPVVEGLINRRVGGYLGSADLYRDGELLLKYGRGCDNRRLREEVGYELAFDSEGAARDFARNSGGLSTLFPSPHPGSPVRVSR
;
A
#
# COMPACT_ATOMS: atom_id res chain seq x y z
N MET A 1 -31.49 -17.43 -6.80
CA MET A 1 -30.53 -16.42 -6.34
C MET A 1 -29.25 -17.17 -6.05
N THR A 2 -28.19 -16.97 -6.81
CA THR A 2 -26.86 -17.52 -6.49
C THR A 2 -26.42 -16.96 -5.16
N ALA A 3 -26.04 -17.84 -4.20
CA ALA A 3 -25.43 -17.40 -2.95
C ALA A 3 -24.24 -16.49 -3.29
N GLY A 4 -24.10 -15.34 -2.61
CA GLY A 4 -22.96 -14.45 -2.81
C GLY A 4 -21.66 -15.13 -2.39
N GLN A 5 -20.52 -14.62 -2.86
CA GLN A 5 -19.20 -15.17 -2.55
C GLN A 5 -18.83 -14.90 -1.07
N ARG A 6 -18.23 -15.89 -0.44
CA ARG A 6 -17.66 -15.76 0.90
C ARG A 6 -16.21 -15.25 0.80
N ILE A 7 -15.96 -14.06 1.35
CA ILE A 7 -14.67 -13.39 1.25
C ILE A 7 -13.97 -13.41 2.61
N LEU A 8 -12.77 -13.98 2.65
CA LEU A 8 -11.91 -13.96 3.82
C LEU A 8 -10.84 -12.88 3.68
N ILE A 9 -10.80 -11.94 4.63
CA ILE A 9 -9.80 -10.87 4.70
C ILE A 9 -8.80 -11.20 5.81
N ALA A 10 -7.59 -11.63 5.42
CA ALA A 10 -6.49 -11.79 6.36
C ALA A 10 -5.81 -10.44 6.61
N GLY A 11 -5.78 -10.02 7.87
CA GLY A 11 -5.33 -8.68 8.27
C GLY A 11 -6.46 -7.65 8.30
N VAL A 12 -7.69 -8.07 8.71
CA VAL A 12 -8.86 -7.19 8.80
C VAL A 12 -8.70 -6.07 9.83
N GLY A 13 -7.88 -6.26 10.86
CA GLY A 13 -7.52 -5.24 11.85
C GLY A 13 -6.58 -4.16 11.30
N THR A 14 -5.93 -4.40 10.15
CA THR A 14 -5.15 -3.37 9.48
C THR A 14 -6.06 -2.33 8.81
N ARG A 15 -5.56 -1.11 8.62
CA ARG A 15 -6.28 -0.08 7.85
C ARG A 15 -6.81 -0.63 6.52
N TRP A 16 -5.95 -1.34 5.77
CA TRP A 16 -6.29 -1.85 4.44
C TRP A 16 -7.38 -2.92 4.48
N GLY A 17 -7.31 -3.81 5.46
CA GLY A 17 -8.33 -4.84 5.64
C GLY A 17 -9.67 -4.23 6.07
N SER A 18 -9.66 -3.28 7.02
CA SER A 18 -10.87 -2.61 7.47
C SER A 18 -11.52 -1.77 6.37
N GLU A 19 -10.74 -1.01 5.60
CA GLU A 19 -11.26 -0.21 4.48
C GLU A 19 -11.77 -1.10 3.34
N LEU A 20 -11.09 -2.23 3.05
CA LEU A 20 -11.57 -3.22 2.08
C LEU A 20 -12.91 -3.82 2.52
N ALA A 21 -13.03 -4.22 3.78
CA ALA A 21 -14.28 -4.79 4.31
C ALA A 21 -15.45 -3.83 4.11
N ARG A 22 -15.27 -2.54 4.46
CA ARG A 22 -16.29 -1.50 4.22
C ARG A 22 -16.58 -1.29 2.73
N ALA A 23 -15.55 -1.36 1.88
CA ALA A 23 -15.72 -1.15 0.44
C ALA A 23 -16.44 -2.31 -0.25
N LEU A 24 -16.39 -3.51 0.31
CA LEU A 24 -17.07 -4.71 -0.19
C LEU A 24 -18.47 -4.88 0.36
N ASP A 25 -18.78 -4.30 1.51
CA ASP A 25 -20.10 -4.42 2.14
C ASP A 25 -21.22 -3.96 1.21
N GLY A 26 -22.24 -4.79 1.07
CA GLY A 26 -23.38 -4.54 0.21
C GLY A 26 -23.10 -4.55 -1.30
N LYS A 27 -21.89 -4.94 -1.75
CA LYS A 27 -21.59 -5.02 -3.19
C LYS A 27 -22.26 -6.24 -3.83
N PRO A 28 -22.76 -6.11 -5.07
CA PRO A 28 -23.29 -7.24 -5.82
C PRO A 28 -22.30 -8.40 -5.92
N GLY A 29 -22.75 -9.61 -5.64
CA GLY A 29 -21.92 -10.81 -5.67
C GLY A 29 -21.18 -11.11 -4.36
N VAL A 30 -21.13 -10.17 -3.41
CA VAL A 30 -20.61 -10.41 -2.06
C VAL A 30 -21.72 -11.00 -1.19
N GLY A 31 -21.43 -12.13 -0.54
CA GLY A 31 -22.33 -12.78 0.41
C GLY A 31 -21.90 -12.47 1.83
N GLU A 32 -20.87 -13.11 2.29
CA GLU A 32 -20.37 -13.01 3.64
C GLU A 32 -18.92 -12.51 3.65
N ILE A 33 -18.60 -11.64 4.59
CA ILE A 33 -17.23 -11.16 4.80
C ILE A 33 -16.76 -11.65 6.17
N VAL A 34 -15.69 -12.43 6.17
CA VAL A 34 -15.01 -12.89 7.38
C VAL A 34 -13.64 -12.23 7.46
N GLY A 35 -13.31 -11.69 8.62
CA GLY A 35 -12.00 -11.09 8.86
C GLY A 35 -11.20 -11.91 9.86
N ILE A 36 -9.94 -12.19 9.56
CA ILE A 36 -8.99 -12.77 10.52
C ILE A 36 -7.86 -11.78 10.82
N ASP A 37 -7.52 -11.63 12.09
CA ASP A 37 -6.36 -10.87 12.57
C ASP A 37 -6.03 -11.30 14.00
N SER A 38 -4.82 -10.99 14.48
CA SER A 38 -4.40 -11.18 15.87
C SER A 38 -5.00 -10.15 16.85
N SER A 39 -5.67 -9.15 16.33
CA SER A 39 -6.35 -8.11 17.09
C SER A 39 -7.59 -7.64 16.35
N PRO A 40 -8.69 -7.33 17.05
CA PRO A 40 -9.90 -6.85 16.41
C PRO A 40 -9.66 -5.49 15.71
N PRO A 41 -10.47 -5.17 14.68
CA PRO A 41 -10.47 -3.85 14.08
C PRO A 41 -10.71 -2.77 15.13
N SER A 42 -10.10 -1.59 14.95
CA SER A 42 -10.30 -0.45 15.85
C SER A 42 -11.72 0.13 15.77
N ASP A 43 -12.35 -0.03 14.61
CA ASP A 43 -13.69 0.48 14.34
C ASP A 43 -14.67 -0.68 14.12
N ASP A 44 -15.95 -0.40 14.34
CA ASP A 44 -17.01 -1.32 13.97
C ASP A 44 -17.08 -1.46 12.43
N LEU A 45 -17.02 -2.68 11.94
CA LEU A 45 -17.12 -3.03 10.53
C LEU A 45 -18.50 -3.54 10.12
N GLY A 46 -19.50 -3.41 10.99
CA GLY A 46 -20.88 -3.86 10.74
C GLY A 46 -20.99 -5.39 10.61
N PRO A 47 -21.48 -5.92 9.49
CA PRO A 47 -21.82 -7.35 9.36
C PRO A 47 -20.60 -8.27 9.18
N VAL A 48 -19.38 -7.76 9.37
CA VAL A 48 -18.15 -8.56 9.21
C VAL A 48 -17.97 -9.49 10.40
N GLU A 49 -17.94 -10.80 10.16
CA GLU A 49 -17.56 -11.78 11.18
C GLU A 49 -16.05 -11.66 11.49
N PHE A 50 -15.68 -11.49 12.75
CA PHE A 50 -14.29 -11.44 13.18
C PHE A 50 -13.86 -12.74 13.85
N VAL A 51 -12.77 -13.32 13.38
CA VAL A 51 -12.11 -14.49 13.96
C VAL A 51 -10.71 -14.08 14.41
N GLU A 52 -10.45 -14.12 15.71
CA GLU A 52 -9.12 -13.83 16.26
C GLU A 52 -8.16 -14.96 15.90
N ALA A 53 -7.17 -14.67 15.06
CA ALA A 53 -6.15 -15.63 14.65
C ALA A 53 -4.89 -14.92 14.14
N ASP A 54 -3.74 -15.35 14.63
CA ASP A 54 -2.45 -14.91 14.09
C ASP A 54 -2.04 -15.78 12.90
N ILE A 55 -1.81 -15.17 11.73
CA ILE A 55 -1.38 -15.90 10.53
C ILE A 55 -0.05 -16.65 10.70
N ARG A 56 0.72 -16.34 11.75
CA ARG A 56 1.95 -17.05 12.13
C ARG A 56 1.69 -18.29 12.99
N ASP A 57 0.49 -18.44 13.53
CA ASP A 57 0.12 -19.59 14.35
C ASP A 57 -0.17 -20.80 13.45
N PRO A 58 0.35 -22.00 13.73
CA PRO A 58 -0.01 -23.22 13.01
C PRO A 58 -1.50 -23.52 12.96
N ALA A 59 -2.30 -23.02 13.88
CA ALA A 59 -3.75 -23.16 13.92
C ALA A 59 -4.42 -22.59 12.65
N ILE A 60 -3.78 -21.62 11.97
CA ILE A 60 -4.29 -21.04 10.72
C ILE A 60 -4.52 -22.10 9.64
N SER A 61 -3.74 -23.20 9.66
CA SER A 61 -3.87 -24.31 8.72
C SER A 61 -5.16 -25.12 8.87
N ARG A 62 -5.89 -24.93 9.97
CA ARG A 62 -7.20 -25.49 10.24
C ARG A 62 -8.30 -24.44 10.10
N ILE A 63 -8.06 -23.23 10.67
CA ILE A 63 -9.05 -22.15 10.69
C ILE A 63 -9.46 -21.74 9.28
N VAL A 64 -8.51 -21.50 8.37
CA VAL A 64 -8.83 -21.02 7.00
C VAL A 64 -9.66 -22.03 6.21
N PRO A 65 -9.35 -23.35 6.18
CA PRO A 65 -10.22 -24.33 5.53
C PRO A 65 -11.61 -24.45 6.16
N GLU A 66 -11.73 -24.35 7.50
CA GLU A 66 -13.01 -24.41 8.21
C GLU A 66 -13.93 -23.22 7.89
N LEU A 67 -13.36 -22.08 7.52
CA LEU A 67 -14.09 -20.88 7.08
C LEU A 67 -14.60 -20.98 5.63
N GLU A 68 -14.17 -21.96 4.86
CA GLU A 68 -14.60 -22.24 3.48
C GLU A 68 -14.69 -20.99 2.56
N PRO A 69 -13.66 -20.14 2.46
CA PRO A 69 -13.73 -18.95 1.62
C PRO A 69 -13.70 -19.29 0.13
N ASP A 70 -14.51 -18.57 -0.65
CA ASP A 70 -14.39 -18.52 -2.12
C ASP A 70 -13.20 -17.66 -2.55
N ILE A 71 -12.98 -16.55 -1.83
CA ILE A 71 -11.92 -15.57 -2.10
C ILE A 71 -11.17 -15.27 -0.81
N LEU A 72 -9.84 -15.29 -0.87
CA LEU A 72 -8.99 -14.80 0.21
C LEU A 72 -8.22 -13.57 -0.23
N VAL A 73 -8.28 -12.51 0.59
CA VAL A 73 -7.50 -11.28 0.38
C VAL A 73 -6.50 -11.11 1.51
N HIS A 74 -5.21 -11.09 1.18
CA HIS A 74 -4.14 -10.90 2.15
C HIS A 74 -3.77 -9.42 2.30
N CYS A 75 -4.37 -8.75 3.29
CA CYS A 75 -4.12 -7.37 3.69
C CYS A 75 -3.15 -7.24 4.88
N GLY A 76 -2.83 -8.35 5.55
CA GLY A 76 -1.99 -8.38 6.76
C GLY A 76 -0.50 -8.16 6.52
N ILE A 77 -0.10 -7.76 5.33
CA ILE A 77 1.29 -7.47 4.99
C ILE A 77 1.64 -6.08 5.50
N VAL A 78 2.64 -6.02 6.38
CA VAL A 78 3.08 -4.78 7.02
C VAL A 78 4.34 -4.26 6.33
N TRP A 79 4.19 -3.27 5.47
CA TRP A 79 5.33 -2.66 4.77
C TRP A 79 6.11 -1.67 5.61
N TYR A 80 5.45 -1.02 6.56
CA TYR A 80 6.04 0.03 7.38
C TYR A 80 5.88 -0.31 8.87
N PRO A 81 6.99 -0.39 9.63
CA PRO A 81 6.92 -0.70 11.05
C PRO A 81 6.28 0.45 11.80
N GLU A 82 5.44 0.13 12.75
CA GLU A 82 5.09 1.07 13.82
C GLU A 82 6.36 1.49 14.57
N LYS A 83 6.37 2.71 15.08
CA LYS A 83 7.52 3.22 15.87
C LYS A 83 7.89 2.23 16.95
N GLY A 84 9.15 1.77 16.93
CA GLY A 84 9.69 0.87 17.95
C GLY A 84 9.60 -0.64 17.64
N ARG A 85 8.94 -1.08 16.58
CA ARG A 85 8.96 -2.50 16.19
C ARG A 85 10.26 -2.86 15.47
N PRO A 86 10.96 -3.95 15.90
CA PRO A 86 12.15 -4.43 15.20
C PRO A 86 11.84 -4.88 13.76
N SER A 87 12.73 -4.66 12.82
CA SER A 87 12.57 -5.11 11.42
C SER A 87 12.43 -6.64 11.28
N ARG A 88 12.95 -7.42 12.24
CA ARG A 88 12.78 -8.87 12.28
C ARG A 88 11.32 -9.27 12.47
N ALA A 89 10.57 -8.56 13.31
CA ALA A 89 9.15 -8.85 13.51
C ALA A 89 8.32 -8.65 12.24
N LEU A 90 8.72 -7.71 11.37
CA LEU A 90 8.09 -7.50 10.06
C LEU A 90 8.35 -8.68 9.11
N HIS A 91 9.58 -9.18 9.08
CA HIS A 91 9.93 -10.35 8.28
C HIS A 91 9.10 -11.58 8.72
N ASP A 92 8.99 -11.80 10.03
CA ASP A 92 8.20 -12.92 10.56
C ASP A 92 6.71 -12.81 10.17
N ILE A 93 6.13 -11.59 10.24
CA ILE A 93 4.73 -11.36 9.81
C ILE A 93 4.60 -11.55 8.30
N ASN A 94 5.43 -10.87 7.51
CA ASN A 94 5.27 -10.82 6.07
C ASN A 94 5.63 -12.14 5.40
N VAL A 95 6.75 -12.75 5.78
CA VAL A 95 7.28 -13.95 5.11
C VAL A 95 6.72 -15.22 5.73
N ILE A 96 6.91 -15.42 7.04
CA ILE A 96 6.45 -16.64 7.70
C ILE A 96 4.91 -16.70 7.76
N GLY A 97 4.27 -15.57 8.13
CA GLY A 97 2.81 -15.49 8.17
C GLY A 97 2.18 -15.77 6.81
N THR A 98 2.71 -15.15 5.73
CA THR A 98 2.23 -15.41 4.38
C THR A 98 2.42 -16.87 3.96
N LEU A 99 3.58 -17.46 4.24
CA LEU A 99 3.84 -18.87 3.92
C LEU A 99 2.82 -19.80 4.59
N GLN A 100 2.52 -19.58 5.88
CA GLN A 100 1.52 -20.37 6.60
C GLN A 100 0.10 -20.15 6.08
N LEU A 101 -0.26 -18.90 5.77
CA LEU A 101 -1.56 -18.57 5.18
C LEU A 101 -1.76 -19.27 3.83
N LEU A 102 -0.75 -19.26 2.95
CA LEU A 102 -0.80 -19.95 1.66
C LEU A 102 -0.88 -21.46 1.82
N ALA A 103 -0.15 -22.03 2.78
CA ALA A 103 -0.25 -23.46 3.10
C ALA A 103 -1.65 -23.85 3.59
N ALA A 104 -2.35 -22.96 4.32
CA ALA A 104 -3.75 -23.15 4.69
C ALA A 104 -4.67 -23.08 3.46
N CYS A 105 -4.44 -22.15 2.54
CA CYS A 105 -5.15 -22.02 1.26
C CYS A 105 -5.04 -23.27 0.39
N GLU A 106 -3.91 -23.99 0.44
CA GLU A 106 -3.75 -25.26 -0.29
C GLU A 106 -4.74 -26.34 0.16
N LYS A 107 -5.16 -26.28 1.43
CA LYS A 107 -6.13 -27.20 2.04
C LYS A 107 -7.59 -26.74 1.93
N THR A 108 -7.86 -25.65 1.20
CA THR A 108 -9.19 -25.05 1.03
C THR A 108 -9.73 -25.38 -0.37
N PRO A 109 -10.56 -26.42 -0.53
CA PRO A 109 -10.98 -26.91 -1.86
C PRO A 109 -11.84 -25.90 -2.62
N GLY A 110 -12.68 -25.13 -1.92
CA GLY A 110 -13.60 -24.14 -2.51
C GLY A 110 -12.96 -22.84 -2.94
N LEU A 111 -11.68 -22.60 -2.61
CA LEU A 111 -11.00 -21.37 -2.92
C LEU A 111 -10.85 -21.15 -4.43
N ARG A 112 -11.38 -20.04 -4.94
CA ARG A 112 -11.35 -19.66 -6.37
C ARG A 112 -10.36 -18.55 -6.66
N ALA A 113 -10.14 -17.64 -5.71
CA ALA A 113 -9.21 -16.54 -5.89
C ALA A 113 -8.40 -16.23 -4.63
N LEU A 114 -7.16 -15.81 -4.85
CA LEU A 114 -6.24 -15.35 -3.83
C LEU A 114 -5.64 -14.02 -4.27
N ILE A 115 -5.87 -12.96 -3.50
CA ILE A 115 -5.38 -11.61 -3.79
C ILE A 115 -4.35 -11.21 -2.73
N GLY A 116 -3.17 -10.77 -3.18
CA GLY A 116 -2.11 -10.25 -2.32
C GLY A 116 -1.91 -8.75 -2.48
N ARG A 117 -1.72 -8.05 -1.37
CA ARG A 117 -1.35 -6.64 -1.35
C ARG A 117 0.17 -6.51 -1.37
N GLY A 118 0.75 -6.38 -2.56
CA GLY A 118 2.19 -6.21 -2.79
C GLY A 118 2.65 -4.75 -2.87
N SER A 119 3.84 -4.53 -3.41
CA SER A 119 4.42 -3.19 -3.56
C SER A 119 5.23 -3.06 -4.84
N ALA A 120 5.11 -1.92 -5.52
CA ALA A 120 5.94 -1.55 -6.67
C ALA A 120 7.43 -1.38 -6.31
N ALA A 121 7.79 -1.40 -5.03
CA ALA A 121 9.19 -1.40 -4.60
C ALA A 121 9.96 -2.64 -5.08
N ILE A 122 9.26 -3.70 -5.50
CA ILE A 122 9.86 -4.87 -6.17
C ILE A 122 10.71 -4.50 -7.40
N TYR A 123 10.35 -3.42 -8.09
CA TYR A 123 11.09 -2.93 -9.25
C TYR A 123 12.40 -2.24 -8.87
N GLY A 124 12.51 -1.73 -7.65
CA GLY A 124 13.60 -0.87 -7.24
C GLY A 124 13.54 0.52 -7.87
N SER A 125 14.61 1.29 -7.66
CA SER A 125 14.86 2.58 -8.29
C SER A 125 16.35 2.69 -8.55
N ALA A 126 16.76 2.84 -9.82
CA ALA A 126 18.16 2.77 -10.22
C ALA A 126 18.44 3.71 -11.41
N PRO A 127 19.69 4.13 -11.61
CA PRO A 127 20.08 4.82 -12.84
C PRO A 127 19.84 3.88 -14.04
N GLY A 128 19.27 4.42 -15.12
CA GLY A 128 18.97 3.62 -16.31
C GLY A 128 17.72 2.74 -16.23
N ALA A 129 16.95 2.83 -15.13
CA ALA A 129 15.64 2.19 -15.04
C ALA A 129 14.67 2.79 -16.09
N PRO A 130 13.71 2.01 -16.59
CA PRO A 130 12.70 2.52 -17.51
C PRO A 130 11.86 3.59 -16.82
N SER A 131 11.28 4.51 -17.61
CA SER A 131 10.37 5.53 -17.09
C SER A 131 9.12 4.93 -16.44
N PHE A 132 8.66 3.80 -16.99
CA PHE A 132 7.54 3.02 -16.46
C PHE A 132 7.87 1.53 -16.53
N PHE A 133 7.66 0.84 -15.40
CA PHE A 133 7.80 -0.61 -15.31
C PHE A 133 6.47 -1.28 -15.69
N THR A 134 6.55 -2.28 -16.54
CA THR A 134 5.46 -3.24 -16.76
C THR A 134 5.63 -4.43 -15.82
N GLU A 135 4.59 -5.22 -15.64
CA GLU A 135 4.55 -6.31 -14.66
C GLU A 135 5.57 -7.43 -14.93
N ASP A 136 5.94 -7.65 -16.19
CA ASP A 136 6.96 -8.62 -16.62
C ASP A 136 8.40 -8.16 -16.31
N MET A 137 8.59 -6.88 -15.99
CA MET A 137 9.91 -6.32 -15.66
C MET A 137 10.35 -6.56 -14.21
N ALA A 138 9.48 -7.06 -13.33
CA ALA A 138 9.87 -7.42 -11.98
C ALA A 138 11.03 -8.42 -12.00
N ARG A 139 11.96 -8.29 -11.07
CA ARG A 139 13.18 -9.08 -10.97
C ARG A 139 14.21 -8.87 -12.10
N ARG A 140 13.99 -7.91 -12.98
CA ARG A 140 14.99 -7.50 -13.98
C ARG A 140 16.21 -6.86 -13.34
N TYR A 141 16.01 -6.22 -12.17
CA TYR A 141 17.05 -5.57 -11.39
C TYR A 141 17.26 -6.28 -10.05
N PRO A 142 18.50 -6.28 -9.50
CA PRO A 142 18.77 -6.86 -8.20
C PRO A 142 17.97 -6.21 -7.09
N LEU A 143 17.46 -7.02 -6.16
CA LEU A 143 16.79 -6.56 -4.94
C LEU A 143 17.86 -6.11 -3.93
N VAL A 144 18.11 -4.83 -3.84
CA VAL A 144 19.25 -4.29 -3.08
C VAL A 144 18.95 -4.08 -1.60
N THR A 145 17.68 -3.91 -1.20
CA THR A 145 17.27 -3.73 0.19
C THR A 145 16.64 -5.00 0.75
N ARG A 146 16.66 -5.16 2.08
CA ARG A 146 15.93 -6.26 2.74
C ARG A 146 14.45 -6.17 2.45
N PHE A 147 13.89 -4.96 2.52
CA PHE A 147 12.50 -4.70 2.19
C PHE A 147 12.13 -5.22 0.79
N GLN A 148 12.93 -4.93 -0.23
CA GLN A 148 12.70 -5.47 -1.59
C GLN A 148 12.82 -6.99 -1.63
N ARG A 149 13.75 -7.58 -0.89
CA ARG A 149 13.89 -9.04 -0.82
C ARG A 149 12.67 -9.70 -0.18
N ASP A 150 12.15 -9.14 0.91
CA ASP A 150 10.93 -9.63 1.57
C ASP A 150 9.73 -9.57 0.60
N ILE A 151 9.58 -8.48 -0.19
CA ILE A 151 8.56 -8.39 -1.26
C ILE A 151 8.77 -9.49 -2.31
N GLY A 152 10.00 -9.67 -2.77
CA GLY A 152 10.34 -10.69 -3.79
C GLY A 152 10.09 -12.11 -3.31
N GLU A 153 10.35 -12.41 -2.04
CA GLU A 153 10.08 -13.70 -1.42
C GLU A 153 8.59 -13.97 -1.31
N LEU A 154 7.83 -12.98 -0.86
CA LEU A 154 6.38 -13.03 -0.79
C LEU A 154 5.74 -13.29 -2.15
N GLU A 155 6.14 -12.54 -3.19
CA GLU A 155 5.67 -12.79 -4.55
C GLU A 155 6.06 -14.19 -5.06
N GLY A 156 7.26 -14.67 -4.66
CA GLY A 156 7.69 -16.03 -4.96
C GLY A 156 6.79 -17.11 -4.36
N TYR A 157 6.26 -16.89 -3.16
CA TYR A 157 5.29 -17.79 -2.55
C TYR A 157 3.96 -17.79 -3.30
N PHE A 158 3.46 -16.63 -3.72
CA PHE A 158 2.26 -16.53 -4.56
C PHE A 158 2.45 -17.23 -5.92
N ASP A 159 3.58 -17.04 -6.58
CA ASP A 159 3.91 -17.73 -7.83
C ASP A 159 3.98 -19.26 -7.65
N ASN A 160 4.54 -19.73 -6.53
CA ASN A 160 4.62 -21.15 -6.20
C ASN A 160 3.23 -21.72 -5.93
N PHE A 161 2.39 -21.02 -5.18
CA PHE A 161 1.00 -21.41 -4.94
C PHE A 161 0.20 -21.49 -6.25
N ALA A 162 0.30 -20.46 -7.11
CA ALA A 162 -0.40 -20.43 -8.39
C ALA A 162 -0.01 -21.60 -9.32
N ARG A 163 1.23 -22.08 -9.23
CA ARG A 163 1.68 -23.29 -9.98
C ARG A 163 1.11 -24.58 -9.41
N ARG A 164 0.97 -24.68 -8.08
CA ARG A 164 0.41 -25.89 -7.43
C ARG A 164 -1.13 -25.95 -7.48
N ARG A 165 -1.77 -24.77 -7.51
CA ARG A 165 -3.23 -24.62 -7.55
C ARG A 165 -3.65 -23.80 -8.80
N PRO A 166 -3.45 -24.33 -10.01
CA PRO A 166 -3.71 -23.59 -11.26
C PRO A 166 -5.18 -23.22 -11.47
N GLU A 167 -6.10 -23.88 -10.78
CA GLU A 167 -7.53 -23.56 -10.77
C GLU A 167 -7.82 -22.26 -9.97
N VAL A 168 -6.98 -21.90 -9.00
CA VAL A 168 -7.14 -20.68 -8.21
C VAL A 168 -6.57 -19.47 -8.97
N THR A 169 -7.35 -18.42 -9.09
CA THR A 169 -6.87 -17.16 -9.66
C THR A 169 -6.03 -16.40 -8.62
N CYS A 170 -4.71 -16.39 -8.80
CA CYS A 170 -3.79 -15.65 -7.93
C CYS A 170 -3.48 -14.28 -8.53
N CYS A 171 -3.80 -13.22 -7.81
CA CYS A 171 -3.55 -11.83 -8.17
C CYS A 171 -2.61 -11.18 -7.15
N MET A 172 -1.52 -10.55 -7.60
CA MET A 172 -0.62 -9.77 -6.76
C MET A 172 -0.69 -8.30 -7.18
N LEU A 173 -1.29 -7.46 -6.35
CA LEU A 173 -1.38 -6.03 -6.60
C LEU A 173 -0.09 -5.34 -6.14
N ARG A 174 0.62 -4.66 -7.06
CA ARG A 174 1.85 -3.90 -6.79
C ARG A 174 1.52 -2.42 -6.64
N PHE A 175 1.29 -2.00 -5.42
CA PHE A 175 0.92 -0.62 -5.12
C PHE A 175 2.11 0.32 -5.25
N GLN A 176 1.90 1.44 -5.95
CA GLN A 176 2.84 2.58 -5.95
C GLN A 176 2.81 3.31 -4.60
N VAL A 177 3.69 4.32 -4.46
CA VAL A 177 3.79 5.12 -3.24
C VAL A 177 2.44 5.73 -2.89
N GLU A 178 1.89 5.29 -1.78
CA GLU A 178 0.59 5.73 -1.30
C GLU A 178 0.71 7.05 -0.57
N ILE A 179 -0.21 7.97 -0.87
CA ILE A 179 -0.30 9.28 -0.24
C ILE A 179 -1.72 9.53 0.25
N GLY A 180 -1.82 10.13 1.42
CA GLY A 180 -3.08 10.52 2.02
C GLY A 180 -2.87 11.20 3.37
N PRO A 181 -3.79 12.09 3.80
CA PRO A 181 -3.60 12.91 5.01
C PRO A 181 -3.48 12.07 6.29
N GLU A 182 -4.12 10.92 6.32
CA GLU A 182 -4.17 10.04 7.50
C GLU A 182 -3.21 8.85 7.43
N LEU A 183 -2.39 8.76 6.37
CA LEU A 183 -1.42 7.68 6.23
C LEU A 183 -0.14 7.98 6.99
N ASP A 184 0.24 7.11 7.93
CA ASP A 184 1.53 7.18 8.61
C ASP A 184 2.58 6.32 7.88
N THR A 185 2.97 6.74 6.67
CA THR A 185 4.04 6.11 5.89
C THR A 185 5.35 6.91 5.98
N PRO A 186 6.51 6.29 5.74
CA PRO A 186 7.78 7.01 5.67
C PRO A 186 7.76 8.18 4.70
N PHE A 187 7.07 8.03 3.56
CA PHE A 187 6.97 9.10 2.56
C PHE A 187 6.10 10.26 3.06
N ASN A 188 4.96 9.98 3.72
CA ASN A 188 4.13 11.03 4.32
C ASN A 188 4.84 11.73 5.48
N ARG A 189 5.59 10.98 6.31
CA ARG A 189 6.44 11.58 7.35
C ARG A 189 7.51 12.50 6.75
N TYR A 190 8.12 12.10 5.63
CA TYR A 190 9.08 12.92 4.89
C TYR A 190 8.44 14.22 4.39
N LEU A 191 7.26 14.17 3.78
CA LEU A 191 6.53 15.35 3.33
C LEU A 191 6.06 16.25 4.50
N ASN A 192 5.89 15.69 5.69
CA ASN A 192 5.46 16.44 6.88
C ASN A 192 6.63 17.07 7.65
N LEU A 193 7.87 16.91 7.21
CA LEU A 193 9.00 17.63 7.79
C LEU A 193 8.81 19.17 7.65
N PRO A 194 9.22 19.96 8.64
CA PRO A 194 9.17 21.42 8.56
C PRO A 194 10.00 21.98 7.39
N VAL A 195 11.16 21.39 7.15
CA VAL A 195 12.03 21.64 6.01
C VAL A 195 12.40 20.30 5.41
N VAL A 196 12.07 20.11 4.13
CA VAL A 196 12.25 18.83 3.44
C VAL A 196 13.65 18.79 2.81
N PRO A 197 14.52 17.86 3.21
CA PRO A 197 15.82 17.69 2.58
C PRO A 197 15.66 17.06 1.19
N THR A 198 16.25 17.67 0.18
CA THR A 198 16.30 17.13 -1.18
C THR A 198 17.76 16.91 -1.59
N ARG A 199 17.98 16.08 -2.61
CA ARG A 199 19.33 15.81 -3.10
C ARG A 199 19.72 16.80 -4.19
N LEU A 200 20.85 17.47 -4.02
CA LEU A 200 21.38 18.42 -5.00
C LEU A 200 21.63 17.71 -6.35
N GLY A 201 21.09 18.30 -7.43
CA GLY A 201 21.22 17.77 -8.78
C GLY A 201 20.19 16.68 -9.17
N PHE A 202 19.21 16.38 -8.30
CA PHE A 202 18.17 15.40 -8.56
C PHE A 202 16.77 15.99 -8.36
N ASP A 203 15.87 15.71 -9.29
CA ASP A 203 14.44 16.04 -9.20
C ASP A 203 13.62 14.85 -9.74
N PRO A 204 13.48 13.77 -8.93
CA PRO A 204 12.86 12.53 -9.38
C PRO A 204 11.39 12.71 -9.72
N ARG A 205 10.93 11.93 -10.69
CA ARG A 205 9.51 11.81 -11.03
C ARG A 205 8.89 10.70 -10.19
N LEU A 206 7.80 11.03 -9.51
CA LEU A 206 7.09 10.16 -8.59
C LEU A 206 5.66 9.96 -9.08
N GLN A 207 5.18 8.73 -9.06
CA GLN A 207 3.76 8.43 -9.11
C GLN A 207 3.26 8.30 -7.68
N LEU A 208 2.18 9.01 -7.36
CA LEU A 208 1.61 9.10 -6.03
C LEU A 208 0.18 8.58 -6.04
N LEU A 209 -0.01 7.40 -5.49
CA LEU A 209 -1.30 6.72 -5.43
C LEU A 209 -2.13 7.27 -4.28
N HIS A 210 -3.32 7.77 -4.58
CA HIS A 210 -4.24 8.23 -3.55
C HIS A 210 -4.79 7.05 -2.73
N VAL A 211 -4.89 7.21 -1.41
CA VAL A 211 -5.33 6.13 -0.50
C VAL A 211 -6.71 5.57 -0.88
N LYS A 212 -7.66 6.40 -1.31
CA LYS A 212 -9.00 5.95 -1.75
C LYS A 212 -8.92 5.07 -2.99
N ASP A 213 -8.05 5.43 -3.93
CA ASP A 213 -7.82 4.64 -5.15
C ASP A 213 -7.13 3.31 -4.84
N ALA A 214 -6.24 3.29 -3.85
CA ALA A 214 -5.62 2.04 -3.40
C ALA A 214 -6.68 1.07 -2.84
N THR A 215 -7.58 1.54 -1.99
CA THR A 215 -8.70 0.73 -1.48
C THR A 215 -9.65 0.31 -2.60
N GLY A 216 -9.98 1.23 -3.51
CA GLY A 216 -10.87 0.93 -4.65
C GLY A 216 -10.29 -0.12 -5.59
N ALA A 217 -8.99 -0.04 -5.91
CA ALA A 217 -8.30 -1.04 -6.74
C ALA A 217 -8.26 -2.41 -6.06
N LEU A 218 -8.05 -2.46 -4.74
CA LEU A 218 -8.08 -3.69 -3.97
C LEU A 218 -9.48 -4.33 -3.99
N ALA A 219 -10.53 -3.53 -3.78
CA ALA A 219 -11.91 -3.99 -3.86
C ALA A 219 -12.28 -4.48 -5.28
N ALA A 220 -11.90 -3.74 -6.31
CA ALA A 220 -12.14 -4.13 -7.71
C ALA A 220 -11.44 -5.46 -8.05
N ALA A 221 -10.18 -5.64 -7.67
CA ALA A 221 -9.45 -6.90 -7.89
C ALA A 221 -10.02 -8.07 -7.07
N THR A 222 -10.67 -7.79 -5.93
CA THR A 222 -11.38 -8.82 -5.15
C THR A 222 -12.63 -9.26 -5.87
N LEU A 223 -13.40 -8.34 -6.47
CA LEU A 223 -14.62 -8.64 -7.21
C LEU A 223 -14.36 -9.19 -8.61
N ASN A 224 -13.27 -8.79 -9.24
CA ASN A 224 -12.84 -9.23 -10.57
C ASN A 224 -11.36 -9.64 -10.55
N PRO A 225 -11.01 -10.79 -9.95
CA PRO A 225 -9.63 -11.24 -9.81
C PRO A 225 -9.02 -11.63 -11.16
N VAL A 226 -7.79 -11.19 -11.40
CA VAL A 226 -7.00 -11.50 -12.60
C VAL A 226 -5.73 -12.24 -12.22
N ARG A 227 -5.19 -13.05 -13.14
CA ARG A 227 -3.99 -13.86 -12.86
C ARG A 227 -2.71 -13.03 -12.95
N GLY A 228 -1.83 -13.25 -11.99
CA GLY A 228 -0.48 -12.67 -11.96
C GLY A 228 -0.43 -11.28 -11.34
N PRO A 229 0.71 -10.60 -11.47
CA PRO A 229 0.90 -9.27 -10.90
C PRO A 229 0.11 -8.20 -11.67
N VAL A 230 -0.37 -7.19 -10.96
CA VAL A 230 -1.03 -5.99 -11.52
C VAL A 230 -0.49 -4.75 -10.83
N ASN A 231 0.00 -3.81 -11.60
CA ASN A 231 0.45 -2.53 -11.07
C ASN A 231 -0.74 -1.62 -10.71
N VAL A 232 -0.75 -1.14 -9.48
CA VAL A 232 -1.71 -0.14 -9.00
C VAL A 232 -1.00 1.20 -8.93
N ALA A 233 -1.05 1.94 -10.01
CA ALA A 233 -0.31 3.18 -10.19
C ALA A 233 -1.19 4.23 -10.90
N PRO A 234 -1.18 5.51 -10.46
CA PRO A 234 -1.96 6.56 -11.09
C PRO A 234 -1.36 6.97 -12.43
N ASP A 235 -2.16 7.63 -13.24
CA ASP A 235 -1.66 8.28 -14.44
C ASP A 235 -0.75 9.45 -14.08
N GLY A 236 0.19 9.73 -15.00
CA GLY A 236 1.15 10.81 -14.86
C GLY A 236 2.20 10.56 -13.76
N ALA A 237 3.16 11.46 -13.70
CA ALA A 237 4.16 11.51 -12.64
C ALA A 237 4.49 12.98 -12.34
N ILE A 238 4.71 13.29 -11.07
CA ILE A 238 5.01 14.63 -10.60
C ILE A 238 6.49 14.71 -10.16
N SER A 239 7.20 15.79 -10.49
CA SER A 239 8.54 15.98 -9.97
C SER A 239 8.49 16.32 -8.47
N LEU A 240 9.50 15.88 -7.72
CA LEU A 240 9.60 16.15 -6.28
C LEU A 240 9.52 17.66 -5.99
N SER A 241 10.20 18.49 -6.78
CA SER A 241 10.16 19.94 -6.63
C SER A 241 8.75 20.52 -6.80
N ARG A 242 7.97 20.00 -7.75
CA ARG A 242 6.57 20.40 -7.94
C ARG A 242 5.67 19.92 -6.80
N LEU A 243 5.87 18.70 -6.34
CA LEU A 243 5.16 18.13 -5.20
C LEU A 243 5.35 19.02 -3.95
N LEU A 244 6.60 19.36 -3.63
CA LEU A 244 6.91 20.19 -2.46
C LEU A 244 6.31 21.60 -2.57
N ARG A 245 6.32 22.19 -3.76
CA ARG A 245 5.63 23.49 -4.00
C ARG A 245 4.12 23.38 -3.80
N LEU A 246 3.47 22.31 -4.29
CA LEU A 246 2.04 22.09 -4.08
C LEU A 246 1.70 21.92 -2.61
N CYS A 247 2.55 21.22 -1.86
CA CYS A 247 2.41 21.05 -0.42
C CYS A 247 2.83 22.27 0.41
N GLY A 248 3.27 23.35 -0.21
CA GLY A 248 3.75 24.55 0.49
C GLY A 248 4.98 24.30 1.37
N LYS A 249 5.81 23.31 1.03
CA LYS A 249 6.96 22.90 1.84
C LYS A 249 8.25 23.61 1.44
N ALA A 250 8.96 24.12 2.45
CA ALA A 250 10.33 24.59 2.25
C ALA A 250 11.25 23.39 2.00
N ALA A 251 12.14 23.52 1.02
CA ALA A 251 13.08 22.47 0.67
C ALA A 251 14.52 22.99 0.73
N VAL A 252 15.43 22.12 1.21
CA VAL A 252 16.88 22.41 1.23
C VAL A 252 17.60 21.32 0.44
N SER A 253 18.28 21.71 -0.64
CA SER A 253 19.08 20.79 -1.44
C SER A 253 20.43 20.54 -0.80
N LEU A 254 20.70 19.29 -0.48
CA LEU A 254 21.89 18.85 0.24
C LEU A 254 22.92 18.24 -0.72
N PRO A 255 24.21 18.62 -0.61
CA PRO A 255 25.28 17.91 -1.29
C PRO A 255 25.42 16.47 -0.75
N PRO A 256 25.87 15.48 -1.55
CA PRO A 256 25.96 14.08 -1.14
C PRO A 256 26.76 13.84 0.15
N VAL A 257 27.79 14.65 0.41
CA VAL A 257 28.65 14.54 1.62
C VAL A 257 27.88 14.86 2.90
N VAL A 258 26.96 15.82 2.87
CA VAL A 258 26.15 16.24 4.03
C VAL A 258 24.93 15.35 4.21
N GLU A 259 24.40 14.83 3.12
CA GLU A 259 23.25 13.95 3.08
C GLU A 259 23.40 12.75 4.03
N GLY A 260 24.55 12.08 4.01
CA GLY A 260 24.82 10.90 4.86
C GLY A 260 24.77 11.19 6.37
N LEU A 261 25.09 12.41 6.81
CA LEU A 261 25.02 12.80 8.22
C LEU A 261 23.59 13.11 8.67
N ILE A 262 22.83 13.79 7.81
CA ILE A 262 21.42 14.13 8.08
C ILE A 262 20.55 12.88 7.99
N ASN A 263 20.81 12.01 7.03
CA ASN A 263 20.09 10.78 6.80
C ASN A 263 20.13 9.82 8.01
N ARG A 264 21.22 9.78 8.76
CA ARG A 264 21.29 9.01 10.01
C ARG A 264 20.30 9.51 11.08
N ARG A 265 20.05 10.80 11.15
CA ARG A 265 19.13 11.39 12.15
C ARG A 265 17.68 11.36 11.66
N VAL A 266 17.47 11.66 10.40
CA VAL A 266 16.12 11.68 9.79
C VAL A 266 15.63 10.24 9.53
N GLY A 267 16.52 9.30 9.18
CA GLY A 267 16.19 7.91 8.91
C GLY A 267 15.47 7.20 10.06
N GLY A 268 15.89 7.48 11.31
CA GLY A 268 15.22 6.97 12.51
C GLY A 268 13.78 7.48 12.68
N TYR A 269 13.49 8.67 12.18
CA TYR A 269 12.14 9.26 12.18
C TYR A 269 11.28 8.70 11.03
N LEU A 270 11.89 8.44 9.88
CA LEU A 270 11.18 7.97 8.68
C LEU A 270 10.89 6.45 8.69
N GLY A 271 11.59 5.67 9.50
CA GLY A 271 11.37 4.22 9.59
C GLY A 271 12.65 3.42 9.84
N SER A 272 12.71 2.17 9.40
CA SER A 272 13.92 1.35 9.50
C SER A 272 14.98 1.77 8.47
N ALA A 273 16.25 1.45 8.73
CA ALA A 273 17.36 1.76 7.83
C ALA A 273 17.19 1.19 6.41
N ASP A 274 16.55 0.02 6.29
CA ASP A 274 16.30 -0.64 5.00
C ASP A 274 15.22 0.06 4.18
N LEU A 275 14.13 0.46 4.82
CA LEU A 275 13.05 1.27 4.19
C LEU A 275 13.58 2.64 3.78
N TYR A 276 14.42 3.21 4.63
CA TYR A 276 15.08 4.47 4.33
C TYR A 276 15.91 4.38 3.04
N ARG A 277 16.65 3.29 2.84
CA ARG A 277 17.46 3.09 1.64
C ARG A 277 16.62 2.95 0.36
N ASP A 278 15.48 2.26 0.40
CA ASP A 278 14.55 2.20 -0.75
C ASP A 278 13.97 3.60 -1.04
N GLY A 279 13.56 4.33 -0.01
CA GLY A 279 13.08 5.71 -0.12
C GLY A 279 14.16 6.67 -0.64
N GLU A 280 15.42 6.53 -0.23
CA GLU A 280 16.54 7.30 -0.75
C GLU A 280 16.75 7.10 -2.25
N LEU A 281 16.70 5.84 -2.71
CA LEU A 281 16.81 5.51 -4.13
C LEU A 281 15.61 6.04 -4.92
N LEU A 282 14.40 5.93 -4.37
CA LEU A 282 13.19 6.50 -4.94
C LEU A 282 13.28 8.03 -5.07
N LEU A 283 13.73 8.71 -4.01
CA LEU A 283 13.91 10.16 -3.99
C LEU A 283 15.11 10.64 -4.84
N LYS A 284 15.90 9.73 -5.36
CA LYS A 284 16.99 10.04 -6.29
C LYS A 284 16.62 9.80 -7.75
N TYR A 285 16.02 8.63 -8.05
CA TYR A 285 15.82 8.16 -9.43
C TYR A 285 14.34 8.14 -9.84
N GLY A 286 13.42 8.18 -8.88
CA GLY A 286 12.00 7.98 -9.15
C GLY A 286 11.66 6.51 -9.43
N ARG A 287 10.39 6.26 -9.67
CA ARG A 287 9.84 4.98 -10.14
C ARG A 287 8.47 5.24 -10.72
N GLY A 288 8.25 4.80 -11.95
CA GLY A 288 6.95 4.79 -12.60
C GLY A 288 6.51 3.36 -12.90
N CYS A 289 5.21 3.12 -12.94
CA CYS A 289 4.61 1.85 -13.35
C CYS A 289 3.53 2.08 -14.38
N ASP A 290 3.46 1.18 -15.36
CA ASP A 290 2.35 1.10 -16.30
C ASP A 290 1.13 0.52 -15.58
N ASN A 291 -0.05 1.06 -15.82
CA ASN A 291 -1.29 0.67 -15.14
C ASN A 291 -2.35 0.07 -16.09
N ARG A 292 -1.96 -0.30 -17.31
CA ARG A 292 -2.90 -0.81 -18.32
C ARG A 292 -3.64 -2.04 -17.84
N ARG A 293 -2.98 -2.99 -17.19
CA ARG A 293 -3.62 -4.20 -16.68
C ARG A 293 -4.69 -3.90 -15.63
N LEU A 294 -4.48 -2.88 -14.78
CA LEU A 294 -5.50 -2.45 -13.82
C LEU A 294 -6.76 -1.97 -14.53
N ARG A 295 -6.62 -1.20 -15.61
CA ARG A 295 -7.76 -0.67 -16.37
C ARG A 295 -8.42 -1.72 -17.25
N GLU A 296 -7.63 -2.46 -18.02
CA GLU A 296 -8.14 -3.34 -19.06
C GLU A 296 -8.59 -4.71 -18.54
N GLU A 297 -7.90 -5.27 -17.55
CA GLU A 297 -8.19 -6.61 -17.03
C GLU A 297 -8.99 -6.57 -15.72
N VAL A 298 -8.59 -5.74 -14.73
CA VAL A 298 -9.33 -5.58 -13.47
C VAL A 298 -10.57 -4.71 -13.66
N GLY A 299 -10.54 -3.79 -14.63
CA GLY A 299 -11.65 -2.89 -14.94
C GLY A 299 -11.79 -1.74 -13.92
N TYR A 300 -10.69 -1.28 -13.34
CA TYR A 300 -10.69 -0.19 -12.37
C TYR A 300 -9.91 1.02 -12.90
N GLU A 301 -10.59 2.17 -12.94
CA GLU A 301 -9.99 3.47 -13.23
C GLU A 301 -9.81 4.26 -11.95
N LEU A 302 -8.59 4.79 -11.76
CA LEU A 302 -8.28 5.60 -10.60
C LEU A 302 -8.92 6.98 -10.73
N ALA A 303 -9.46 7.49 -9.62
CA ALA A 303 -10.10 8.80 -9.57
C ALA A 303 -9.10 9.96 -9.55
N PHE A 304 -7.86 9.70 -9.09
CA PHE A 304 -6.80 10.68 -8.97
C PHE A 304 -5.61 10.31 -9.85
N ASP A 305 -5.10 11.28 -10.60
CA ASP A 305 -3.74 11.23 -11.11
C ASP A 305 -2.73 11.62 -10.00
N SER A 306 -1.43 11.51 -10.28
CA SER A 306 -0.39 11.83 -9.29
C SER A 306 -0.45 13.27 -8.77
N GLU A 307 -0.86 14.23 -9.61
CA GLU A 307 -1.00 15.63 -9.21
C GLU A 307 -2.26 15.86 -8.39
N GLY A 308 -3.35 15.23 -8.74
CA GLY A 308 -4.61 15.25 -7.98
C GLY A 308 -4.45 14.69 -6.57
N ALA A 309 -3.75 13.55 -6.45
CA ALA A 309 -3.40 12.96 -5.15
C ALA A 309 -2.54 13.91 -4.30
N ALA A 310 -1.54 14.55 -4.91
CA ALA A 310 -0.69 15.53 -4.24
C ALA A 310 -1.46 16.77 -3.77
N ARG A 311 -2.41 17.26 -4.59
CA ARG A 311 -3.28 18.41 -4.24
C ARG A 311 -4.23 18.07 -3.09
N ASP A 312 -4.82 16.88 -3.10
CA ASP A 312 -5.68 16.43 -2.01
C ASP A 312 -4.90 16.31 -0.71
N PHE A 313 -3.72 15.69 -0.76
CA PHE A 313 -2.81 15.63 0.40
C PHE A 313 -2.48 17.03 0.93
N ALA A 314 -2.09 17.98 0.05
CA ALA A 314 -1.73 19.34 0.44
C ALA A 314 -2.88 20.09 1.15
N ARG A 315 -4.13 19.90 0.70
CA ARG A 315 -5.32 20.52 1.31
C ARG A 315 -5.62 19.97 2.70
N ASN A 316 -5.42 18.69 2.90
CA ASN A 316 -5.89 17.97 4.10
C ASN A 316 -4.78 17.69 5.12
N SER A 317 -3.48 17.88 4.78
CA SER A 317 -2.35 17.62 5.68
C SER A 317 -1.91 18.82 6.52
N GLY A 318 -2.70 19.88 6.64
CA GLY A 318 -2.38 21.04 7.51
C GLY A 318 -1.15 21.85 7.07
N GLY A 319 -0.83 21.88 5.78
CA GLY A 319 0.22 22.73 5.23
C GLY A 319 -0.09 24.20 5.48
N LEU A 320 0.82 24.95 6.15
CA LEU A 320 0.86 26.40 6.38
C LEU A 320 -0.43 27.11 6.91
N SER A 321 -1.60 26.47 6.88
CA SER A 321 -2.85 27.07 7.38
C SER A 321 -2.85 27.27 8.91
N THR A 322 -1.95 26.58 9.64
CA THR A 322 -1.77 26.80 11.08
C THR A 322 -0.91 28.02 11.40
N LEU A 323 -0.11 28.50 10.45
CA LEU A 323 0.71 29.73 10.62
C LEU A 323 -0.02 30.99 10.13
N PHE A 324 -1.01 30.84 9.24
CA PHE A 324 -1.85 31.93 8.75
C PHE A 324 -3.30 31.43 8.69
N PRO A 325 -4.08 31.55 9.79
CA PRO A 325 -5.52 31.22 9.74
C PRO A 325 -6.18 32.13 8.71
N SER A 326 -6.80 31.52 7.71
CA SER A 326 -7.61 32.25 6.75
C SER A 326 -8.74 32.94 7.49
N PRO A 327 -9.06 34.22 7.21
CA PRO A 327 -10.20 34.87 7.82
C PRO A 327 -11.45 34.12 7.39
N HIS A 328 -12.23 33.65 8.37
CA HIS A 328 -13.54 33.03 8.11
C HIS A 328 -14.41 34.04 7.35
N PRO A 329 -15.08 33.67 6.25
CA PRO A 329 -16.06 34.52 5.64
C PRO A 329 -17.32 34.51 6.52
N GLY A 330 -17.56 35.67 7.19
CA GLY A 330 -18.90 36.09 7.53
C GLY A 330 -19.58 35.48 8.76
N SER A 331 -19.25 35.97 9.96
CA SER A 331 -20.27 36.12 10.99
C SER A 331 -20.97 37.45 10.77
N PRO A 332 -22.31 37.52 10.73
CA PRO A 332 -23.02 38.78 10.58
C PRO A 332 -22.86 39.62 11.86
N VAL A 333 -22.37 40.84 11.70
CA VAL A 333 -22.35 41.87 12.74
C VAL A 333 -23.78 42.14 13.16
N ARG A 334 -24.14 41.78 14.40
CA ARG A 334 -25.34 42.28 15.04
C ARG A 334 -25.11 43.75 15.38
N VAL A 335 -25.75 44.64 14.63
CA VAL A 335 -25.92 46.02 15.02
C VAL A 335 -27.04 46.04 16.05
N SER A 336 -26.72 46.34 17.31
CA SER A 336 -27.69 46.68 18.34
C SER A 336 -28.11 48.13 18.14
N ARG A 337 -29.42 48.33 17.99
CA ARG A 337 -30.06 49.64 18.24
C ARG A 337 -30.34 49.77 19.72
#